data_09afedec9249c86e0513215039f2eca4
#
_entry.id   09afedec9249c86e0513215039f2eca4
#
_cell.length_a   1.000
_cell.length_b   1.000
_cell.length_c   1.000
_cell.angle_alpha   90.00
_cell.angle_beta   90.00
_cell.angle_gamma   90.00
#
_symmetry.space_group_name_H-M   'P 1'
#
loop_
_entity.id
_entity.type
_entity.pdbx_description
1 polymer ?
#
loop_
_entity_poly.entity_id
_entity_poly.type
_entity_poly.pdbx_seq_one_letter_code
_entity_poly.pdbx_strand_id
1 'polypeptide(L)'
;PRDGQTFLNGLLQGAEQLPQAQHGWEHISKSAQRLKLHPKAIIDAIKDGRINRVGNHSDFDGYAAVYVYHDEVASVLNSEDAPAMSIEVFGKAVGANHLPGLRRLVMNGHTSATSMRNPKTNAVQHYFSAQDATAFHTRFFTLRTLSKHSGMSWQRAGAFLKEAGVMPYSPDGVDYGNLFLRDEVELALSR
;
A
#
# COMPACT_ATOMS: atom_id res chain seq x y z
N PRO A 1 -30.68 17.85 9.38
CA PRO A 1 -31.04 17.69 7.96
C PRO A 1 -30.37 18.71 7.03
N ARG A 2 -30.12 19.98 7.50
CA ARG A 2 -29.50 21.04 6.68
C ARG A 2 -28.06 20.73 6.28
N ASP A 3 -27.30 20.10 7.14
CA ASP A 3 -25.87 19.80 6.89
C ASP A 3 -25.68 18.75 5.78
N GLY A 4 -26.57 17.77 5.69
CA GLY A 4 -26.53 16.74 4.65
C GLY A 4 -26.83 17.29 3.25
N GLN A 5 -27.77 18.22 3.13
CA GLN A 5 -28.11 18.84 1.85
C GLN A 5 -26.99 19.77 1.36
N THR A 6 -26.42 20.56 2.27
CA THR A 6 -25.26 21.41 1.96
C THR A 6 -24.05 20.60 1.51
N PHE A 7 -23.83 19.46 2.16
CA PHE A 7 -22.77 18.51 1.77
C PHE A 7 -22.98 17.96 0.36
N LEU A 8 -24.19 17.48 0.05
CA LEU A 8 -24.52 16.93 -1.27
C LEU A 8 -24.43 18.00 -2.37
N ASN A 9 -24.93 19.20 -2.10
CA ASN A 9 -24.81 20.32 -3.03
C ASN A 9 -23.34 20.66 -3.33
N GLY A 10 -22.47 20.57 -2.33
CA GLY A 10 -21.01 20.76 -2.53
C GLY A 10 -20.37 19.66 -3.41
N LEU A 11 -20.82 18.41 -3.28
CA LEU A 11 -20.31 17.31 -4.13
C LEU A 11 -20.83 17.41 -5.57
N LEU A 12 -22.04 17.91 -5.77
CA LEU A 12 -22.69 18.03 -7.08
C LEU A 12 -22.44 19.39 -7.75
N GLN A 13 -21.67 20.26 -7.13
CA GLN A 13 -21.34 21.55 -7.71
C GLN A 13 -20.47 21.35 -8.95
N GLY A 14 -21.00 21.73 -10.12
CA GLY A 14 -20.34 21.52 -11.42
C GLY A 14 -20.46 20.09 -11.98
N ALA A 15 -21.28 19.22 -11.35
CA ALA A 15 -21.47 17.85 -11.82
C ALA A 15 -22.13 17.80 -13.20
N GLU A 16 -21.71 16.84 -14.04
CA GLU A 16 -22.34 16.53 -15.33
C GLU A 16 -23.74 15.96 -15.11
N GLN A 17 -24.72 16.42 -15.89
CA GLN A 17 -26.08 15.84 -15.84
C GLN A 17 -26.11 14.51 -16.60
N LEU A 18 -26.48 13.45 -15.92
CA LEU A 18 -26.56 12.12 -16.50
C LEU A 18 -28.03 11.70 -16.60
N PRO A 19 -28.66 11.89 -17.77
CA PRO A 19 -30.08 11.57 -17.96
C PRO A 19 -30.36 10.06 -17.95
N GLN A 20 -29.33 9.26 -18.14
CA GLN A 20 -29.36 7.78 -18.08
C GLN A 20 -27.99 7.21 -17.74
N ALA A 21 -27.93 5.92 -17.39
CA ALA A 21 -26.69 5.23 -17.14
C ALA A 21 -25.78 5.26 -18.38
N GLN A 22 -24.56 5.75 -18.23
CA GLN A 22 -23.57 5.86 -19.30
C GLN A 22 -22.35 4.99 -18.99
N HIS A 23 -21.68 4.50 -20.04
CA HIS A 23 -20.46 3.68 -19.90
C HIS A 23 -19.38 4.46 -19.17
N GLY A 24 -18.72 3.80 -18.20
CA GLY A 24 -17.67 4.39 -17.36
C GLY A 24 -18.18 5.17 -16.16
N TRP A 25 -19.46 5.54 -16.11
CA TRP A 25 -20.07 6.20 -14.98
C TRP A 25 -20.69 5.19 -14.01
N GLU A 26 -20.33 5.28 -12.75
CA GLU A 26 -20.81 4.40 -11.71
C GLU A 26 -21.20 5.18 -10.46
N HIS A 27 -22.21 4.69 -9.75
CA HIS A 27 -22.52 5.21 -8.42
C HIS A 27 -21.28 5.11 -7.52
N ILE A 28 -21.02 6.15 -6.73
CA ILE A 28 -19.81 6.28 -5.91
C ILE A 28 -19.52 5.04 -5.04
N SER A 29 -20.57 4.41 -4.46
CA SER A 29 -20.40 3.20 -3.64
C SER A 29 -20.00 1.99 -4.49
N LYS A 30 -20.47 1.88 -5.73
CA LYS A 30 -20.10 0.79 -6.64
C LYS A 30 -18.66 0.93 -7.11
N SER A 31 -18.24 2.15 -7.48
CA SER A 31 -16.85 2.43 -7.84
C SER A 31 -15.90 2.14 -6.67
N ALA A 32 -16.26 2.57 -5.46
CA ALA A 32 -15.49 2.28 -4.25
C ALA A 32 -15.37 0.76 -3.98
N GLN A 33 -16.48 0.02 -4.14
CA GLN A 33 -16.48 -1.45 -3.96
C GLN A 33 -15.54 -2.15 -4.96
N ARG A 34 -15.59 -1.76 -6.23
CA ARG A 34 -14.72 -2.32 -7.28
C ARG A 34 -13.24 -2.07 -7.02
N LEU A 35 -12.92 -0.89 -6.53
CA LEU A 35 -11.55 -0.47 -6.21
C LEU A 35 -11.10 -0.90 -4.80
N LYS A 36 -11.97 -1.57 -4.03
CA LYS A 36 -11.75 -1.96 -2.63
C LYS A 36 -11.43 -0.78 -1.72
N LEU A 37 -12.00 0.38 -2.02
CA LEU A 37 -11.88 1.62 -1.27
C LEU A 37 -13.10 1.84 -0.38
N HIS A 38 -12.95 2.70 0.64
CA HIS A 38 -14.10 3.23 1.35
C HIS A 38 -14.68 4.40 0.55
N PRO A 39 -16.04 4.54 0.40
CA PRO A 39 -16.63 5.66 -0.34
C PRO A 39 -16.16 7.05 0.10
N LYS A 40 -15.81 7.19 1.38
CA LYS A 40 -15.24 8.42 1.94
C LYS A 40 -13.95 8.86 1.22
N ALA A 41 -13.10 7.93 0.79
CA ALA A 41 -11.86 8.28 0.07
C ALA A 41 -12.16 8.98 -1.27
N ILE A 42 -13.19 8.50 -1.99
CA ILE A 42 -13.65 9.14 -3.23
C ILE A 42 -14.24 10.51 -2.94
N ILE A 43 -15.07 10.63 -1.88
CA ILE A 43 -15.66 11.89 -1.46
C ILE A 43 -14.59 12.93 -1.10
N ASP A 44 -13.59 12.54 -0.33
CA ASP A 44 -12.50 13.43 0.06
C ASP A 44 -11.71 13.88 -1.19
N ALA A 45 -11.43 12.97 -2.12
CA ALA A 45 -10.76 13.29 -3.38
C ALA A 45 -11.56 14.25 -4.30
N ILE A 46 -12.90 14.15 -4.29
CA ILE A 46 -13.76 15.12 -4.99
C ILE A 46 -13.65 16.50 -4.32
N LYS A 47 -13.73 16.55 -2.99
CA LYS A 47 -13.62 17.81 -2.24
C LYS A 47 -12.27 18.50 -2.40
N ASP A 48 -11.21 17.70 -2.48
CA ASP A 48 -9.83 18.17 -2.70
C ASP A 48 -9.57 18.57 -4.17
N GLY A 49 -10.56 18.43 -5.05
CA GLY A 49 -10.43 18.73 -6.48
C GLY A 49 -9.53 17.78 -7.26
N ARG A 50 -9.24 16.58 -6.71
CA ARG A 50 -8.45 15.55 -7.39
C ARG A 50 -9.27 14.70 -8.35
N ILE A 51 -10.57 14.55 -8.08
CA ILE A 51 -11.55 13.93 -8.97
C ILE A 51 -12.50 15.04 -9.43
N ASN A 52 -12.57 15.26 -10.73
CA ASN A 52 -13.34 16.35 -11.34
C ASN A 52 -14.57 15.84 -12.08
N ARG A 53 -14.57 14.60 -12.55
CA ARG A 53 -15.70 14.03 -13.28
C ARG A 53 -16.70 13.42 -12.30
N VAL A 54 -17.58 14.29 -11.82
CA VAL A 54 -18.71 13.96 -10.96
C VAL A 54 -20.00 14.11 -11.76
N GLY A 55 -20.90 13.14 -11.68
CA GLY A 55 -22.17 13.11 -12.35
C GLY A 55 -23.34 13.19 -11.39
N ASN A 56 -24.41 13.87 -11.82
CA ASN A 56 -25.71 13.90 -11.16
C ASN A 56 -26.71 13.10 -12.00
N HIS A 57 -27.07 11.91 -11.53
CA HIS A 57 -27.99 11.02 -12.27
C HIS A 57 -29.46 11.47 -12.06
N SER A 58 -30.16 11.74 -13.17
CA SER A 58 -31.48 12.39 -13.14
C SER A 58 -32.60 11.54 -12.51
N ASP A 59 -32.45 10.20 -12.51
CA ASP A 59 -33.44 9.28 -11.96
C ASP A 59 -33.36 9.10 -10.44
N PHE A 60 -32.36 9.69 -9.79
CA PHE A 60 -32.13 9.53 -8.38
C PHE A 60 -31.96 10.87 -7.66
N ASP A 61 -32.22 10.85 -6.35
CA ASP A 61 -32.09 12.02 -5.49
C ASP A 61 -31.00 11.81 -4.42
N GLY A 62 -30.41 12.91 -3.99
CA GLY A 62 -29.49 12.93 -2.86
C GLY A 62 -28.21 12.15 -3.16
N TYR A 63 -27.77 11.33 -2.19
CA TYR A 63 -26.53 10.55 -2.34
C TYR A 63 -26.62 9.51 -3.47
N ALA A 64 -27.81 8.97 -3.74
CA ALA A 64 -28.02 7.99 -4.80
C ALA A 64 -27.80 8.57 -6.22
N ALA A 65 -27.88 9.89 -6.37
CA ALA A 65 -27.61 10.60 -7.64
C ALA A 65 -26.10 10.81 -7.90
N VAL A 66 -25.23 10.59 -6.92
CA VAL A 66 -23.79 10.89 -7.05
C VAL A 66 -23.08 9.77 -7.80
N TYR A 67 -22.68 10.06 -9.03
CA TYR A 67 -21.91 9.19 -9.89
C TYR A 67 -20.50 9.75 -10.10
N VAL A 68 -19.55 8.88 -10.40
CA VAL A 68 -18.18 9.24 -10.72
C VAL A 68 -17.72 8.49 -11.96
N TYR A 69 -16.78 9.07 -12.69
CA TYR A 69 -16.15 8.37 -13.81
C TYR A 69 -15.09 7.41 -13.28
N HIS A 70 -15.36 6.10 -13.40
CA HIS A 70 -14.61 5.05 -12.73
C HIS A 70 -13.11 5.08 -13.05
N ASP A 71 -12.74 5.31 -14.33
CA ASP A 71 -11.32 5.30 -14.74
C ASP A 71 -10.55 6.47 -14.15
N GLU A 72 -11.18 7.65 -13.98
CA GLU A 72 -10.55 8.78 -13.29
C GLU A 72 -10.34 8.45 -11.81
N VAL A 73 -11.36 7.88 -11.14
CA VAL A 73 -11.24 7.44 -9.74
C VAL A 73 -10.10 6.43 -9.59
N ALA A 74 -10.03 5.44 -10.49
CA ALA A 74 -8.97 4.45 -10.50
C ALA A 74 -7.59 5.09 -10.74
N SER A 75 -7.48 6.01 -11.67
CA SER A 75 -6.23 6.72 -11.97
C SER A 75 -5.75 7.57 -10.79
N VAL A 76 -6.66 8.31 -10.14
CA VAL A 76 -6.31 9.21 -9.04
C VAL A 76 -6.01 8.46 -7.75
N LEU A 77 -6.85 7.47 -7.38
CA LEU A 77 -6.74 6.82 -6.08
C LEU A 77 -5.91 5.53 -6.09
N ASN A 78 -5.71 4.85 -7.24
CA ASN A 78 -4.76 3.75 -7.34
C ASN A 78 -3.33 4.20 -7.62
N SER A 79 -3.12 5.42 -8.13
CA SER A 79 -1.77 5.95 -8.35
C SER A 79 -1.11 6.41 -7.04
N GLU A 80 -1.90 6.74 -6.01
CA GLU A 80 -1.39 7.15 -4.70
C GLU A 80 -1.17 5.95 -3.76
N ASP A 81 -1.85 4.82 -4.01
CA ASP A 81 -1.70 3.59 -3.24
C ASP A 81 -1.47 2.39 -4.19
N ALA A 82 -0.24 2.14 -4.57
CA ALA A 82 0.12 0.74 -4.76
C ALA A 82 -0.32 0.01 -3.47
N PRO A 83 -1.18 -1.04 -3.54
CA PRO A 83 -1.84 -1.57 -2.36
C PRO A 83 -0.79 -1.91 -1.31
N ALA A 84 -0.83 -1.20 -0.19
CA ALA A 84 0.10 -1.43 0.90
C ALA A 84 0.03 -2.91 1.27
N MET A 85 1.14 -3.62 1.11
CA MET A 85 1.20 -5.05 1.38
C MET A 85 1.18 -5.28 2.89
N SER A 86 0.37 -6.21 3.37
CA SER A 86 0.49 -6.64 4.77
C SER A 86 1.92 -7.15 5.04
N ILE A 87 2.37 -7.09 6.30
CA ILE A 87 3.69 -7.63 6.69
C ILE A 87 3.87 -9.07 6.20
N GLU A 88 2.80 -9.88 6.25
CA GLU A 88 2.84 -11.27 5.80
C GLU A 88 3.03 -11.41 4.28
N VAL A 89 2.31 -10.61 3.50
CA VAL A 89 2.43 -10.61 2.04
C VAL A 89 3.82 -10.12 1.64
N PHE A 90 4.27 -9.01 2.24
CA PHE A 90 5.61 -8.49 2.00
C PHE A 90 6.69 -9.49 2.41
N GLY A 91 6.61 -10.07 3.61
CA GLY A 91 7.56 -11.07 4.10
C GLY A 91 7.69 -12.27 3.16
N LYS A 92 6.57 -12.80 2.66
CA LYS A 92 6.57 -13.87 1.64
C LYS A 92 7.23 -13.43 0.34
N ALA A 93 6.95 -12.21 -0.12
CA ALA A 93 7.51 -11.68 -1.36
C ALA A 93 9.03 -11.55 -1.31
N VAL A 94 9.58 -11.04 -0.20
CA VAL A 94 11.03 -10.87 -0.02
C VAL A 94 11.74 -12.14 0.52
N GLY A 95 10.99 -13.17 0.89
CA GLY A 95 11.55 -14.40 1.46
C GLY A 95 12.00 -14.27 2.92
N ALA A 96 11.44 -13.31 3.66
CA ALA A 96 11.59 -13.21 5.10
C ALA A 96 10.63 -14.20 5.78
N ASN A 97 11.07 -15.46 5.90
CA ASN A 97 10.21 -16.55 6.39
C ASN A 97 9.91 -16.46 7.91
N HIS A 98 10.68 -15.67 8.65
CA HIS A 98 10.47 -15.42 10.08
C HIS A 98 9.58 -14.19 10.27
N LEU A 99 8.28 -14.34 10.07
CA LEU A 99 7.30 -13.24 10.23
C LEU A 99 7.34 -12.53 11.59
N PRO A 100 7.53 -13.23 12.74
CA PRO A 100 7.73 -12.56 14.02
C PRO A 100 8.93 -11.63 14.05
N GLY A 101 10.04 -12.00 13.37
CA GLY A 101 11.23 -11.16 13.24
C GLY A 101 10.96 -9.89 12.43
N LEU A 102 10.30 -10.02 11.26
CA LEU A 102 9.93 -8.86 10.44
C LEU A 102 8.97 -7.91 11.18
N ARG A 103 8.01 -8.46 11.94
CA ARG A 103 7.12 -7.64 12.78
C ARG A 103 7.90 -6.89 13.86
N ARG A 104 8.83 -7.55 14.55
CA ARG A 104 9.70 -6.88 15.55
C ARG A 104 10.58 -5.81 14.90
N LEU A 105 11.11 -6.06 13.70
CA LEU A 105 11.88 -5.08 12.95
C LEU A 105 11.11 -3.76 12.73
N VAL A 106 9.82 -3.87 12.38
CA VAL A 106 8.92 -2.71 12.26
C VAL A 106 8.66 -2.07 13.62
N MET A 107 8.28 -2.86 14.63
CA MET A 107 7.91 -2.36 15.96
C MET A 107 9.09 -1.67 16.69
N ASN A 108 10.31 -2.14 16.46
CA ASN A 108 11.53 -1.56 17.02
C ASN A 108 12.09 -0.39 16.18
N GLY A 109 11.38 0.02 15.10
CA GLY A 109 11.75 1.18 14.29
C GLY A 109 12.97 0.97 13.38
N HIS A 110 13.36 -0.28 13.14
CA HIS A 110 14.50 -0.59 12.26
C HIS A 110 14.16 -0.53 10.76
N THR A 111 12.85 -0.53 10.42
CA THR A 111 12.34 -0.28 9.08
C THR A 111 11.03 0.48 9.16
N SER A 112 10.74 1.32 8.16
CA SER A 112 9.46 1.99 8.06
C SER A 112 8.34 1.02 7.70
N ALA A 113 7.14 1.33 8.15
CA ALA A 113 5.90 0.71 7.74
C ALA A 113 4.74 1.68 7.96
N THR A 114 3.79 1.68 7.07
CA THR A 114 2.58 2.49 7.17
C THR A 114 1.60 1.85 8.14
N SER A 115 1.18 2.58 9.16
CA SER A 115 0.18 2.12 10.13
C SER A 115 -1.23 2.46 9.64
N MET A 116 -2.08 1.45 9.52
CA MET A 116 -3.48 1.63 9.15
C MET A 116 -4.40 0.97 10.18
N ARG A 117 -5.55 1.58 10.44
CA ARG A 117 -6.59 0.99 11.27
C ARG A 117 -7.48 0.09 10.42
N ASN A 118 -7.59 -1.17 10.84
CA ASN A 118 -8.53 -2.09 10.20
C ASN A 118 -9.97 -1.60 10.46
N PRO A 119 -10.76 -1.28 9.43
CA PRO A 119 -12.10 -0.71 9.61
C PRO A 119 -13.09 -1.68 10.27
N LYS A 120 -12.83 -2.99 10.22
CA LYS A 120 -13.71 -4.01 10.81
C LYS A 120 -13.38 -4.31 12.27
N THR A 121 -12.10 -4.35 12.62
CA THR A 121 -11.64 -4.77 13.97
C THR A 121 -11.13 -3.61 14.81
N ASN A 122 -11.01 -2.40 14.24
CA ASN A 122 -10.40 -1.22 14.84
C ASN A 122 -8.94 -1.43 15.30
N ALA A 123 -8.33 -2.56 14.97
CA ALA A 123 -6.95 -2.86 15.30
C ALA A 123 -5.99 -2.09 14.40
N VAL A 124 -4.89 -1.61 14.97
CA VAL A 124 -3.78 -1.05 14.20
C VAL A 124 -3.01 -2.17 13.54
N GLN A 125 -2.88 -2.10 12.23
CA GLN A 125 -2.10 -3.04 11.42
C GLN A 125 -1.01 -2.27 10.67
N HIS A 126 0.12 -2.92 10.46
CA HIS A 126 1.23 -2.34 9.71
C HIS A 126 1.29 -2.94 8.30
N TYR A 127 1.49 -2.07 7.34
CA TYR A 127 1.57 -2.38 5.92
C TYR A 127 2.85 -1.79 5.34
N PHE A 128 3.37 -2.41 4.30
CA PHE A 128 4.46 -1.86 3.50
C PHE A 128 3.89 -1.16 2.27
N SER A 129 4.03 0.15 2.20
CA SER A 129 3.83 0.93 0.98
C SER A 129 4.97 0.65 -0.01
N ALA A 130 4.86 1.13 -1.26
CA ALA A 130 5.96 1.05 -2.21
C ALA A 130 7.22 1.76 -1.70
N GLN A 131 7.06 2.87 -0.99
CA GLN A 131 8.14 3.62 -0.38
C GLN A 131 8.80 2.84 0.77
N ASP A 132 8.00 2.22 1.65
CA ASP A 132 8.50 1.38 2.74
C ASP A 132 9.27 0.17 2.20
N ALA A 133 8.75 -0.48 1.14
CA ALA A 133 9.42 -1.58 0.47
C ALA A 133 10.77 -1.14 -0.13
N THR A 134 10.82 0.03 -0.76
CA THR A 134 12.05 0.61 -1.29
C THR A 134 13.06 0.88 -0.17
N ALA A 135 12.64 1.52 0.93
CA ALA A 135 13.49 1.79 2.09
C ALA A 135 14.01 0.48 2.72
N PHE A 136 13.17 -0.56 2.81
CA PHE A 136 13.61 -1.88 3.26
C PHE A 136 14.69 -2.46 2.33
N HIS A 137 14.49 -2.44 1.02
CA HIS A 137 15.44 -2.97 0.05
C HIS A 137 16.74 -2.16 -0.04
N THR A 138 16.70 -0.88 0.25
CA THR A 138 17.91 -0.04 0.33
C THR A 138 18.79 -0.45 1.52
N ARG A 139 18.21 -0.94 2.60
CA ARG A 139 18.93 -1.25 3.83
C ARG A 139 19.24 -2.73 4.02
N PHE A 140 18.36 -3.62 3.54
CA PHE A 140 18.45 -5.05 3.86
C PHE A 140 18.44 -5.95 2.62
N PHE A 141 19.20 -7.03 2.72
CA PHE A 141 19.02 -8.23 1.92
C PHE A 141 18.40 -9.34 2.76
N THR A 142 17.54 -10.13 2.12
CA THR A 142 17.22 -11.51 2.52
C THR A 142 18.02 -12.46 1.63
N LEU A 143 18.08 -13.74 1.96
CA LEU A 143 18.70 -14.74 1.07
C LEU A 143 18.05 -14.77 -0.33
N ARG A 144 16.72 -14.56 -0.40
CA ARG A 144 16.00 -14.50 -1.67
C ARG A 144 16.35 -13.27 -2.50
N THR A 145 16.39 -12.09 -1.88
CA THR A 145 16.70 -10.85 -2.59
C THR A 145 18.17 -10.79 -2.97
N LEU A 146 19.07 -11.33 -2.14
CA LEU A 146 20.50 -11.49 -2.46
C LEU A 146 20.69 -12.46 -3.64
N SER A 147 20.01 -13.61 -3.62
CA SER A 147 20.00 -14.57 -4.73
C SER A 147 19.61 -13.91 -6.06
N LYS A 148 18.55 -13.10 -6.06
CA LYS A 148 18.13 -12.35 -7.26
C LYS A 148 19.15 -11.29 -7.69
N HIS A 149 19.78 -10.61 -6.75
CA HIS A 149 20.74 -9.55 -7.01
C HIS A 149 22.05 -10.08 -7.57
N SER A 150 22.57 -11.16 -6.99
CA SER A 150 23.90 -11.73 -7.33
C SER A 150 23.86 -12.84 -8.39
N GLY A 151 22.65 -13.34 -8.74
CA GLY A 151 22.49 -14.51 -9.61
C GLY A 151 22.87 -15.86 -8.97
N MET A 152 23.27 -15.88 -7.70
CA MET A 152 23.57 -17.10 -6.97
C MET A 152 22.28 -17.84 -6.58
N SER A 153 22.34 -19.17 -6.39
CA SER A 153 21.26 -19.88 -5.71
C SER A 153 21.18 -19.43 -4.24
N TRP A 154 20.02 -19.58 -3.60
CA TRP A 154 19.84 -19.18 -2.20
C TRP A 154 20.76 -19.95 -1.22
N GLN A 155 21.08 -21.24 -1.52
CA GLN A 155 22.02 -22.02 -0.73
C GLN A 155 23.44 -21.46 -0.84
N ARG A 156 23.86 -21.12 -2.09
CA ARG A 156 25.17 -20.51 -2.33
C ARG A 156 25.29 -19.13 -1.72
N ALA A 157 24.23 -18.32 -1.77
CA ALA A 157 24.17 -17.02 -1.12
C ALA A 157 24.36 -17.15 0.41
N GLY A 158 23.72 -18.14 1.04
CA GLY A 158 23.89 -18.41 2.47
C GLY A 158 25.31 -18.87 2.84
N ALA A 159 25.92 -19.77 2.03
CA ALA A 159 27.29 -20.19 2.22
C ALA A 159 28.28 -19.02 2.07
N PHE A 160 28.10 -18.22 1.02
CA PHE A 160 28.91 -17.01 0.77
C PHE A 160 28.89 -16.04 1.96
N LEU A 161 27.71 -15.70 2.51
CA LEU A 161 27.60 -14.80 3.66
C LEU A 161 28.34 -15.36 4.88
N LYS A 162 28.23 -16.67 5.12
CA LYS A 162 28.92 -17.35 6.21
C LYS A 162 30.43 -17.30 6.04
N GLU A 163 30.95 -17.58 4.85
CA GLU A 163 32.37 -17.53 4.51
C GLU A 163 32.95 -16.11 4.61
N ALA A 164 32.14 -15.12 4.18
CA ALA A 164 32.50 -13.71 4.27
C ALA A 164 32.38 -13.12 5.69
N GLY A 165 31.86 -13.89 6.66
CA GLY A 165 31.69 -13.45 8.04
C GLY A 165 30.55 -12.43 8.22
N VAL A 166 29.61 -12.33 7.24
CA VAL A 166 28.46 -11.43 7.32
C VAL A 166 27.40 -12.08 8.20
N MET A 167 27.08 -11.45 9.32
CA MET A 167 26.12 -11.95 10.30
C MET A 167 24.71 -11.42 10.04
N PRO A 168 23.67 -12.17 10.43
CA PRO A 168 22.31 -11.63 10.44
C PRO A 168 22.19 -10.36 11.29
N TYR A 169 21.41 -9.41 10.82
CA TYR A 169 21.17 -8.14 11.49
C TYR A 169 20.53 -8.34 12.88
N SER A 170 21.23 -7.94 13.91
CA SER A 170 20.83 -8.09 15.32
C SER A 170 21.50 -7.01 16.20
N PRO A 171 21.20 -5.72 16.03
CA PRO A 171 21.91 -4.64 16.71
C PRO A 171 21.70 -4.62 18.23
N ASP A 172 20.58 -5.18 18.68
CA ASP A 172 20.13 -5.22 20.09
C ASP A 172 20.10 -6.66 20.66
N GLY A 173 20.70 -7.62 19.95
CA GLY A 173 20.67 -9.04 20.31
C GLY A 173 19.34 -9.72 20.02
N VAL A 174 18.39 -9.03 19.41
CA VAL A 174 17.07 -9.59 19.04
C VAL A 174 17.17 -10.27 17.68
N ASP A 175 16.56 -11.45 17.57
CA ASP A 175 16.44 -12.17 16.30
C ASP A 175 15.36 -11.55 15.40
N TYR A 176 15.79 -10.94 14.30
CA TYR A 176 14.93 -10.40 13.23
C TYR A 176 14.79 -11.36 12.03
N GLY A 177 15.37 -12.56 12.13
CA GLY A 177 15.44 -13.52 11.05
C GLY A 177 16.69 -13.33 10.17
N ASN A 178 16.72 -14.02 9.04
CA ASN A 178 17.86 -13.96 8.09
C ASN A 178 17.83 -12.67 7.25
N LEU A 179 18.00 -11.53 7.92
CA LEU A 179 18.16 -10.22 7.30
C LEU A 179 19.62 -9.79 7.44
N PHE A 180 20.20 -9.25 6.37
CA PHE A 180 21.60 -8.83 6.32
C PHE A 180 21.66 -7.38 5.88
N LEU A 181 22.56 -6.59 6.46
CA LEU A 181 22.78 -5.22 6.03
C LEU A 181 23.33 -5.20 4.61
N ARG A 182 22.70 -4.40 3.75
CA ARG A 182 23.10 -4.30 2.34
C ARG A 182 24.56 -3.89 2.18
N ASP A 183 24.99 -2.88 2.92
CA ASP A 183 26.34 -2.34 2.81
C ASP A 183 27.42 -3.39 3.16
N GLU A 184 27.18 -4.23 4.18
CA GLU A 184 28.09 -5.32 4.55
C GLU A 184 28.16 -6.40 3.47
N VAL A 185 26.99 -6.73 2.89
CA VAL A 185 26.88 -7.72 1.81
C VAL A 185 27.56 -7.21 0.54
N GLU A 186 27.31 -5.96 0.13
CA GLU A 186 27.92 -5.35 -1.06
C GLU A 186 29.44 -5.22 -0.91
N LEU A 187 29.93 -4.87 0.29
CA LEU A 187 31.34 -4.87 0.59
C LEU A 187 31.96 -6.29 0.47
N ALA A 188 31.23 -7.32 0.91
CA ALA A 188 31.68 -8.71 0.77
C ALA A 188 31.71 -9.17 -0.69
N LEU A 189 30.72 -8.75 -1.51
CA LEU A 189 30.65 -9.09 -2.94
C LEU A 189 31.74 -8.40 -3.78
N SER A 190 32.32 -7.30 -3.31
CA SER A 190 33.35 -6.55 -4.01
C SER A 190 34.78 -7.05 -3.76
N ARG A 191 34.95 -8.05 -2.89
CA ARG A 191 36.22 -8.68 -2.55
C ARG A 191 36.50 -9.91 -3.39
#